data_2a8027df833c40594e9ccd99914b162f
#
_entry.id   2a8027df833c40594e9ccd99914b162f
#
_cell.length_a   1.000
_cell.length_b   1.000
_cell.length_c   1.000
_cell.angle_alpha   90.00
_cell.angle_beta   90.00
_cell.angle_gamma   90.00
#
_symmetry.space_group_name_H-M   'P 1'
#
loop_
_entity.id
_entity.type
_entity.pdbx_description
1 polymer ?
#
loop_
_entity_poly.entity_id
_entity_poly.type
_entity_poly.pdbx_seq_one_letter_code
_entity_poly.pdbx_strand_id
1 'polypeptide(L)' 'MSYQTNVRANKLNRTAKMAFYKARRRSGDNTRLAETTGYSVSHVSNVVNGNRKVNEELANAMYNIARRRVKNSELAN' A
#
# COMPACT_ATOMS: atom_id res chain seq x y z
N MET A 1 11.51 -25.20 -6.17
CA MET A 1 10.85 -24.22 -5.34
C MET A 1 10.19 -23.10 -6.13
N SER A 2 9.68 -23.46 -7.25
CA SER A 2 9.05 -22.48 -8.12
C SER A 2 7.86 -21.80 -7.43
N TYR A 3 7.19 -22.53 -6.55
CA TYR A 3 6.06 -21.94 -5.85
C TYR A 3 6.48 -20.75 -4.99
N GLN A 4 7.74 -20.73 -4.56
CA GLN A 4 8.21 -19.62 -3.75
C GLN A 4 8.26 -18.33 -4.54
N THR A 5 8.60 -18.44 -5.78
CA THR A 5 8.60 -17.26 -6.64
C THR A 5 7.21 -16.68 -6.77
N ASN A 6 6.23 -17.54 -6.97
CA ASN A 6 4.84 -17.09 -7.08
C ASN A 6 4.36 -16.50 -5.78
N VAL A 7 4.73 -17.13 -4.68
CA VAL A 7 4.34 -16.66 -3.37
C VAL A 7 4.86 -15.25 -3.14
N ARG A 8 6.13 -15.03 -3.50
CA ARG A 8 6.70 -13.70 -3.33
C ARG A 8 6.00 -12.65 -4.15
N ALA A 9 5.66 -12.99 -5.36
CA ALA A 9 5.02 -12.04 -6.26
C ALA A 9 3.66 -11.58 -5.71
N ASN A 10 2.98 -12.47 -4.99
CA ASN A 10 1.63 -12.19 -4.54
C ASN A 10 1.51 -11.97 -3.06
N LYS A 11 2.58 -12.20 -2.33
CA LYS A 11 2.48 -12.21 -0.87
C LYS A 11 3.51 -11.36 -0.19
N LEU A 12 3.62 -10.15 -0.66
CA LEU A 12 4.40 -9.17 0.08
C LEU A 12 3.79 -9.04 1.46
N ASN A 13 4.64 -8.95 2.47
CA ASN A 13 4.13 -8.78 3.80
C ASN A 13 3.63 -7.34 3.98
N ARG A 14 2.99 -7.10 5.13
CA ARG A 14 2.39 -5.79 5.38
C ARG A 14 3.40 -4.66 5.33
N THR A 15 4.56 -4.89 5.90
CA THR A 15 5.61 -3.88 5.92
C THR A 15 6.07 -3.54 4.51
N ALA A 16 6.26 -4.56 3.68
CA ALA A 16 6.68 -4.35 2.31
C ALA A 16 5.62 -3.61 1.50
N LYS A 17 4.36 -3.93 1.71
CA LYS A 17 3.27 -3.25 1.01
C LYS A 17 3.20 -1.78 1.41
N MET A 18 3.38 -1.50 2.69
CA MET A 18 3.39 -0.13 3.15
C MET A 18 4.59 0.63 2.60
N ALA A 19 5.76 -0.01 2.57
CA ALA A 19 6.94 0.62 2.02
C ALA A 19 6.76 0.96 0.55
N PHE A 20 6.14 0.07 -0.18
CA PHE A 20 5.84 0.29 -1.59
C PHE A 20 4.93 1.50 -1.77
N TYR A 21 3.91 1.60 -0.94
CA TYR A 21 2.99 2.73 -0.94
C TYR A 21 3.71 4.03 -0.58
N LYS A 22 4.50 4.01 0.47
CA LYS A 22 5.18 5.21 0.94
C LYS A 22 6.14 5.76 -0.11
N ALA A 23 6.81 4.88 -0.83
CA ALA A 23 7.74 5.30 -1.86
C ALA A 23 7.04 6.00 -3.02
N ARG A 24 5.76 5.75 -3.22
CA ARG A 24 5.01 6.26 -4.35
C ARG A 24 3.86 7.17 -3.97
N ARG A 25 3.74 7.48 -2.69
CA ARG A 25 2.63 8.24 -2.16
C ARG A 25 2.61 9.65 -2.71
N ARG A 26 1.42 10.14 -2.99
CA ARG A 26 1.19 11.50 -3.44
C ARG A 26 0.23 12.19 -2.51
N SER A 27 0.17 13.51 -2.65
CA SER A 27 -0.77 14.31 -1.89
C SER A 27 -2.20 13.79 -2.11
N GLY A 28 -2.94 13.62 -1.04
CA GLY A 28 -4.31 13.13 -1.13
C GLY A 28 -4.45 11.61 -1.05
N ASP A 29 -3.37 10.87 -1.13
CA ASP A 29 -3.46 9.41 -1.09
C ASP A 29 -3.91 8.91 0.28
N ASN A 30 -3.45 9.55 1.36
CA ASN A 30 -3.88 9.13 2.68
C ASN A 30 -5.39 9.34 2.86
N THR A 31 -5.92 10.41 2.31
CA THR A 31 -7.36 10.67 2.36
C THR A 31 -8.11 9.61 1.57
N ARG A 32 -7.63 9.28 0.39
CA ARG A 32 -8.25 8.23 -0.42
C ARG A 32 -8.21 6.90 0.30
N LEU A 33 -7.10 6.62 0.93
CA LEU A 33 -6.93 5.37 1.67
C LEU A 33 -7.93 5.30 2.82
N ALA A 34 -8.09 6.41 3.54
CA ALA A 34 -9.05 6.47 4.63
C ALA A 34 -10.47 6.21 4.12
N GLU A 35 -10.83 6.84 3.01
CA GLU A 35 -12.16 6.66 2.44
C GLU A 35 -12.40 5.23 1.99
N THR A 36 -11.39 4.62 1.41
CA THR A 36 -11.50 3.26 0.89
C THR A 36 -11.66 2.24 2.01
N THR A 37 -10.94 2.44 3.10
CA THR A 37 -10.88 1.45 4.17
C THR A 37 -11.83 1.72 5.33
N GLY A 38 -12.34 2.95 5.42
CA GLY A 38 -13.19 3.33 6.53
C GLY A 38 -12.45 3.83 7.75
N TYR A 39 -11.12 3.85 7.71
CA TYR A 39 -10.34 4.41 8.82
C TYR A 39 -10.31 5.93 8.69
N SER A 40 -10.00 6.61 9.79
CA SER A 40 -9.84 8.04 9.74
C SER A 40 -8.51 8.40 9.07
N VAL A 41 -8.45 9.61 8.53
CA VAL A 41 -7.21 10.10 7.93
C VAL A 41 -6.11 10.14 8.98
N SER A 42 -6.48 10.50 10.21
CA SER A 42 -5.55 10.55 11.32
C SER A 42 -4.93 9.17 11.59
N HIS A 43 -5.75 8.14 11.57
CA HIS A 43 -5.27 6.78 11.78
C HIS A 43 -4.32 6.38 10.65
N VAL A 44 -4.71 6.65 9.42
CA VAL A 44 -3.87 6.32 8.26
C VAL A 44 -2.52 7.02 8.37
N SER A 45 -2.54 8.30 8.71
CA SER A 45 -1.30 9.07 8.85
C SER A 45 -0.41 8.49 9.93
N ASN A 46 -0.99 8.09 11.05
CA ASN A 46 -0.21 7.50 12.14
C ASN A 46 0.44 6.20 11.72
N VAL A 47 -0.27 5.39 10.95
CA VAL A 47 0.29 4.14 10.45
C VAL A 47 1.43 4.42 9.48
N VAL A 48 1.21 5.34 8.56
CA VAL A 48 2.23 5.69 7.56
C VAL A 48 3.48 6.24 8.22
N ASN A 49 3.29 7.03 9.28
CA ASN A 49 4.41 7.63 9.99
C ASN A 49 5.11 6.68 10.96
N GLY A 50 4.60 5.47 11.10
CA GLY A 50 5.23 4.48 11.94
C GLY A 50 4.79 4.49 13.40
N ASN A 51 3.78 5.29 13.73
CA ASN A 51 3.29 5.39 15.11
C ASN A 51 2.34 4.25 15.47
N ARG A 52 1.83 3.55 14.48
CA ARG A 52 0.96 2.40 14.68
C ARG A 52 1.31 1.33 13.67
N LYS A 53 1.07 0.09 14.05
CA LYS A 53 1.32 -1.03 13.14
C LYS A 53 0.27 -1.06 12.04
N VAL A 54 0.72 -1.37 10.83
CA VAL A 54 -0.20 -1.52 9.72
C VAL A 54 -0.86 -2.89 9.81
N ASN A 55 -2.17 -2.95 9.59
CA ASN A 55 -2.85 -4.23 9.55
C ASN A 55 -2.98 -4.69 8.11
N GLU A 56 -3.50 -5.92 7.95
CA GLU A 56 -3.57 -6.54 6.63
C GLU A 56 -4.45 -5.77 5.67
N GLU A 57 -5.60 -5.35 6.14
CA GLU A 57 -6.56 -4.63 5.31
C GLU A 57 -5.97 -3.33 4.78
N LEU A 58 -5.36 -2.58 5.68
CA LEU A 58 -4.79 -1.29 5.32
C LEU A 58 -3.59 -1.47 4.40
N ALA A 59 -2.76 -2.47 4.68
CA ALA A 59 -1.60 -2.75 3.83
C ALA A 59 -2.02 -3.13 2.42
N ASN A 60 -3.07 -3.93 2.29
CA ASN A 60 -3.57 -4.34 0.99
C ASN A 60 -4.10 -3.14 0.21
N ALA A 61 -4.82 -2.25 0.88
CA ALA A 61 -5.35 -1.06 0.23
C ALA A 61 -4.21 -0.13 -0.22
N MET A 62 -3.19 0.01 0.61
CA MET A 62 -2.01 0.79 0.27
C MET A 62 -1.34 0.25 -0.98
N TYR A 63 -1.15 -1.05 -1.01
CA TYR A 63 -0.51 -1.71 -2.13
C TYR A 63 -1.32 -1.53 -3.40
N ASN A 64 -2.63 -1.67 -3.31
CA ASN A 64 -3.49 -1.53 -4.49
C ASN A 64 -3.44 -0.14 -5.08
N ILE A 65 -3.42 0.88 -4.24
CA ILE A 65 -3.34 2.25 -4.73
C ILE A 65 -2.02 2.50 -5.44
N ALA A 66 -0.92 2.09 -4.82
CA ALA A 66 0.41 2.32 -5.38
C ALA A 66 0.66 1.48 -6.62
N ARG A 67 0.18 0.24 -6.60
CA ARG A 67 0.35 -0.68 -7.70
C ARG A 67 -0.32 -0.17 -8.98
N ARG A 68 -1.51 0.38 -8.86
CA ARG A 68 -2.22 0.92 -10.01
C ARG A 68 -1.44 2.04 -10.66
N ARG A 69 -0.87 2.89 -9.82
CA ARG A 69 -0.12 4.04 -10.31
C ARG A 69 1.13 3.61 -11.06
N VAL A 70 1.87 2.66 -10.51
CA VAL A 70 3.06 2.15 -11.15
C VAL A 70 2.73 1.49 -12.47
N LYS A 71 1.70 0.66 -12.45
CA LYS A 71 1.28 -0.04 -13.64
C LYS A 71 0.89 0.92 -14.75
N ASN A 72 0.14 1.95 -14.40
CA ASN A 72 -0.28 2.94 -15.39
C ASN A 72 0.91 3.67 -15.96
N SER A 73 1.87 4.01 -15.12
CA SER A 73 3.07 4.69 -15.58
C SER A 73 3.86 3.84 -16.55
N GLU A 74 3.99 2.56 -16.26
CA GLU A 74 4.72 1.66 -17.11
C GLU A 74 4.02 1.44 -18.43
N LEU A 75 2.71 1.35 -18.40
CA LEU A 75 1.95 1.18 -19.63
C LEU A 75 2.00 2.42 -20.51
N ALA A 76 2.13 3.57 -19.91
CA ALA A 76 2.19 4.82 -20.65
C ALA A 76 3.51 4.96 -21.41
N ASN A 77 4.51 4.25 -20.97
CA ASN A 77 5.80 4.28 -21.62
C ASN A 77 5.89 3.23 -22.72
#